data_0c12e1c9faa2abb9346b390bb88a36c8
#
_entry.id   0c12e1c9faa2abb9346b390bb88a36c8
#
_cell.length_a   1.000
_cell.length_b   1.000
_cell.length_c   1.000
_cell.angle_alpha   90.00
_cell.angle_beta   90.00
_cell.angle_gamma   90.00
#
_symmetry.space_group_name_H-M   'P 1'
#
loop_
_entity.id
_entity.type
_entity.pdbx_description
1 polymer ?
#
loop_
_entity_poly.entity_id
_entity_poly.type
_entity_poly.pdbx_seq_one_letter_code
_entity_poly.pdbx_strand_id
1 'polypeptide(L)'
;MPKILITGGAGMIGSVLSRFFLNKKYSIIIIDDLSGGFIENLPNNIKFYIGNICDTKFINKIFEIEKPDYVIHCAAYAAEILSPFIRNYNYNNNLIGSINIINACINNDIKKLINFSSFATYGDGNPPFKESDFRQPKDCYGIAKLAVEMDLQEAYEHFGLKYSTVLPHNVVSKYQNYWDRYRNAIAIWIRQCSNNEDITIFGDGLQTRAFSDCQFICEPIEKLLYDFDAEIFNIGSDTPVTIKDAAQLVLKVGKEFGFDKSKLIFLEQRKEVVHAYCDHEKAKNLLGFKDDTNLESLIREMFEFYLTLEPKNVDYMNYEINKNMYSFWKK
;
A
#
# COMPACT_ATOMS: atom_id res chain seq x y z
N MET A 1 9.70 -2.48 26.57
CA MET A 1 8.84 -2.81 25.43
C MET A 1 9.62 -2.50 24.17
N PRO A 2 9.64 -3.39 23.17
CA PRO A 2 10.29 -3.08 21.91
C PRO A 2 9.62 -1.89 21.24
N LYS A 3 10.44 -1.04 20.60
CA LYS A 3 9.96 0.13 19.87
C LYS A 3 9.93 -0.15 18.38
N ILE A 4 8.80 0.11 17.75
CA ILE A 4 8.64 0.01 16.30
C ILE A 4 8.41 1.41 15.74
N LEU A 5 9.23 1.80 14.77
CA LEU A 5 8.99 2.98 13.96
C LEU A 5 8.29 2.56 12.67
N ILE A 6 7.13 3.16 12.38
CA ILE A 6 6.34 2.91 11.18
C ILE A 6 6.34 4.18 10.32
N THR A 7 6.92 4.12 9.14
CA THR A 7 6.80 5.19 8.16
C THR A 7 5.54 5.01 7.32
N GLY A 8 4.87 6.08 6.94
CA GLY A 8 3.57 6.00 6.27
C GLY A 8 2.45 5.51 7.20
N GLY A 9 2.59 5.80 8.51
CA GLY A 9 1.70 5.29 9.54
C GLY A 9 0.28 5.87 9.52
N ALA A 10 0.06 7.03 8.91
CA ALA A 10 -1.26 7.63 8.69
C ALA A 10 -1.96 7.10 7.44
N GLY A 11 -1.25 6.33 6.60
CA GLY A 11 -1.80 5.61 5.47
C GLY A 11 -2.56 4.35 5.88
N MET A 12 -3.18 3.67 4.90
CA MET A 12 -4.01 2.49 5.10
C MET A 12 -3.27 1.35 5.85
N ILE A 13 -2.14 0.89 5.32
CA ILE A 13 -1.40 -0.25 5.88
C ILE A 13 -0.79 0.14 7.24
N GLY A 14 -0.12 1.28 7.30
CA GLY A 14 0.56 1.72 8.52
C GLY A 14 -0.40 1.94 9.69
N SER A 15 -1.62 2.43 9.45
CA SER A 15 -2.63 2.62 10.50
C SER A 15 -3.20 1.32 11.05
N VAL A 16 -3.36 0.29 10.21
CA VAL A 16 -3.78 -1.06 10.64
C VAL A 16 -2.67 -1.72 11.47
N LEU A 17 -1.44 -1.70 10.98
CA LEU A 17 -0.28 -2.24 11.70
C LEU A 17 -0.05 -1.52 13.03
N SER A 18 -0.20 -0.19 13.07
CA SER A 18 -0.05 0.58 14.32
C SER A 18 -1.01 0.10 15.41
N ARG A 19 -2.28 -0.13 15.06
CA ARG A 19 -3.28 -0.64 16.00
C ARG A 19 -2.96 -2.05 16.45
N PHE A 20 -2.59 -2.91 15.51
CA PHE A 20 -2.22 -4.29 15.80
C PHE A 20 -1.06 -4.35 16.82
N PHE A 21 0.03 -3.65 16.54
CA PHE A 21 1.21 -3.67 17.41
C PHE A 21 0.99 -2.97 18.76
N LEU A 22 0.17 -1.92 18.81
CA LEU A 22 -0.25 -1.32 20.08
C LEU A 22 -1.02 -2.33 20.94
N ASN A 23 -1.93 -3.11 20.36
CA ASN A 23 -2.66 -4.15 21.07
C ASN A 23 -1.73 -5.27 21.58
N LYS A 24 -0.65 -5.54 20.86
CA LYS A 24 0.43 -6.48 21.25
C LYS A 24 1.44 -5.85 22.25
N LYS A 25 1.18 -4.62 22.72
CA LYS A 25 2.02 -3.91 23.73
C LYS A 25 3.40 -3.47 23.22
N TYR A 26 3.57 -3.23 21.92
CA TYR A 26 4.74 -2.53 21.41
C TYR A 26 4.63 -1.01 21.62
N SER A 27 5.78 -0.34 21.75
CA SER A 27 5.84 1.11 21.70
C SER A 27 5.92 1.57 20.25
N ILE A 28 4.95 2.33 19.77
CA ILE A 28 4.84 2.70 18.36
C ILE A 28 5.19 4.17 18.16
N ILE A 29 6.03 4.41 17.14
CA ILE A 29 6.41 5.74 16.66
C ILE A 29 6.01 5.80 15.19
N ILE A 30 5.35 6.87 14.79
CA ILE A 30 4.90 7.08 13.40
C ILE A 30 5.61 8.29 12.80
N ILE A 31 6.03 8.12 11.55
CA ILE A 31 6.42 9.21 10.64
C ILE A 31 5.48 9.18 9.44
N ASP A 32 4.87 10.32 9.10
CA ASP A 32 4.04 10.50 7.91
C ASP A 32 4.03 11.99 7.53
N ASP A 33 4.00 12.31 6.24
CA ASP A 33 3.90 13.70 5.77
C ASP A 33 2.45 14.12 5.45
N LEU A 34 1.50 13.20 5.64
CA LEU A 34 0.07 13.36 5.38
C LEU A 34 -0.26 13.63 3.89
N SER A 35 0.66 13.34 2.97
CA SER A 35 0.42 13.50 1.53
C SER A 35 -0.60 12.51 0.96
N GLY A 36 -0.77 11.36 1.62
CA GLY A 36 -1.71 10.33 1.18
C GLY A 36 -2.53 9.69 2.29
N GLY A 37 -2.11 9.87 3.54
CA GLY A 37 -2.78 9.42 4.74
C GLY A 37 -3.50 10.56 5.47
N PHE A 38 -4.23 10.22 6.53
CA PHE A 38 -4.97 11.18 7.33
C PHE A 38 -4.69 10.97 8.82
N ILE A 39 -4.59 12.07 9.56
CA ILE A 39 -4.32 12.04 11.01
C ILE A 39 -5.39 11.25 11.77
N GLU A 40 -6.64 11.26 11.29
CA GLU A 40 -7.76 10.52 11.86
C GLU A 40 -7.62 9.01 11.75
N ASN A 41 -6.76 8.54 10.84
CA ASN A 41 -6.42 7.12 10.73
C ASN A 41 -5.50 6.65 11.86
N LEU A 42 -4.86 7.56 12.59
CA LEU A 42 -3.95 7.20 13.67
C LEU A 42 -4.70 6.71 14.91
N PRO A 43 -4.19 5.70 15.62
CA PRO A 43 -4.74 5.35 16.94
C PRO A 43 -4.43 6.46 17.97
N ASN A 44 -5.27 6.54 19.01
CA ASN A 44 -5.05 7.48 20.11
C ASN A 44 -3.75 7.14 20.86
N ASN A 45 -3.15 8.18 21.47
CA ASN A 45 -1.97 8.06 22.34
C ASN A 45 -0.73 7.44 21.64
N ILE A 46 -0.54 7.77 20.37
CA ILE A 46 0.62 7.34 19.60
C ILE A 46 1.62 8.48 19.46
N LYS A 47 2.90 8.16 19.40
CA LYS A 47 3.93 9.15 19.12
C LYS A 47 4.00 9.39 17.62
N PHE A 48 3.69 10.60 17.19
CA PHE A 48 3.56 10.96 15.79
C PHE A 48 4.44 12.16 15.43
N TYR A 49 5.21 12.00 14.36
CA TYR A 49 6.05 13.02 13.76
C TYR A 49 5.58 13.32 12.33
N ILE A 50 5.17 14.56 12.11
CA ILE A 50 4.84 15.04 10.75
C ILE A 50 6.13 15.39 10.05
N GLY A 51 6.43 14.69 8.93
CA GLY A 51 7.61 14.96 8.13
C GLY A 51 7.79 13.98 6.98
N ASN A 52 8.59 14.41 6.01
CA ASN A 52 8.81 13.68 4.77
C ASN A 52 10.07 12.79 4.87
N ILE A 53 9.98 11.55 4.41
CA ILE A 53 11.11 10.61 4.39
C ILE A 53 12.25 11.05 3.46
N CYS A 54 12.02 12.00 2.55
CA CYS A 54 13.05 12.60 1.72
C CYS A 54 13.92 13.63 2.48
N ASP A 55 13.51 14.07 3.66
CA ASP A 55 14.31 14.95 4.53
C ASP A 55 15.27 14.10 5.39
N THR A 56 16.48 13.90 4.89
CA THR A 56 17.53 13.12 5.56
C THR A 56 17.84 13.64 6.97
N LYS A 57 17.83 14.97 7.18
CA LYS A 57 18.14 15.55 8.50
C LYS A 57 17.03 15.24 9.49
N PHE A 58 15.76 15.37 9.05
CA PHE A 58 14.61 15.03 9.85
C PHE A 58 14.63 13.55 10.25
N ILE A 59 14.85 12.64 9.30
CA ILE A 59 14.90 11.20 9.56
C ILE A 59 16.01 10.85 10.54
N ASN A 60 17.23 11.30 10.32
CA ASN A 60 18.35 11.03 11.22
C ASN A 60 18.06 11.54 12.65
N LYS A 61 17.50 12.75 12.79
CA LYS A 61 17.11 13.30 14.09
C LYS A 61 16.08 12.44 14.83
N ILE A 62 15.07 11.91 14.10
CA ILE A 62 14.05 11.05 14.73
C ILE A 62 14.67 9.71 15.18
N PHE A 63 15.53 9.09 14.38
CA PHE A 63 16.20 7.85 14.76
C PHE A 63 17.11 8.05 15.96
N GLU A 64 17.86 9.15 16.04
CA GLU A 64 18.72 9.51 17.16
C GLU A 64 17.92 9.70 18.47
N ILE A 65 16.77 10.39 18.41
CA ILE A 65 15.91 10.66 19.57
C ILE A 65 15.18 9.41 20.04
N GLU A 66 14.57 8.69 19.08
CA GLU A 66 13.64 7.61 19.40
C GLU A 66 14.32 6.26 19.59
N LYS A 67 15.42 6.01 18.93
CA LYS A 67 16.17 4.76 18.98
C LYS A 67 15.26 3.54 18.82
N PRO A 68 14.56 3.40 17.69
CA PRO A 68 13.67 2.28 17.46
C PRO A 68 14.45 0.95 17.45
N ASP A 69 13.81 -0.14 17.91
CA ASP A 69 14.36 -1.48 17.76
C ASP A 69 14.11 -2.04 16.36
N TYR A 70 12.93 -1.74 15.82
CA TYR A 70 12.42 -2.23 14.55
C TYR A 70 11.88 -1.08 13.71
N VAL A 71 11.96 -1.24 12.40
CA VAL A 71 11.38 -0.30 11.45
C VAL A 71 10.44 -1.05 10.50
N ILE A 72 9.23 -0.52 10.29
CA ILE A 72 8.29 -0.98 9.26
C ILE A 72 8.11 0.15 8.27
N HIS A 73 8.62 -0.05 7.04
CA HIS A 73 8.64 0.99 6.02
C HIS A 73 7.46 0.83 5.06
N CYS A 74 6.34 1.53 5.35
CA CYS A 74 5.14 1.56 4.51
C CYS A 74 5.02 2.84 3.68
N ALA A 75 5.81 3.88 3.97
CA ALA A 75 5.73 5.16 3.27
C ALA A 75 6.01 4.97 1.77
N ALA A 76 5.04 5.26 0.94
CA ALA A 76 5.14 5.23 -0.51
C ALA A 76 3.93 5.91 -1.15
N TYR A 77 4.09 6.46 -2.33
CA TYR A 77 2.95 6.82 -3.18
C TYR A 77 2.73 5.73 -4.22
N ALA A 78 1.80 4.82 -3.91
CA ALA A 78 1.51 3.63 -4.71
C ALA A 78 0.48 3.93 -5.80
N ALA A 79 0.90 4.56 -6.89
CA ALA A 79 0.05 4.94 -8.01
C ALA A 79 0.70 4.53 -9.34
N GLU A 80 0.65 3.23 -9.65
CA GLU A 80 1.29 2.61 -10.82
C GLU A 80 1.02 3.39 -12.10
N ILE A 81 -0.26 3.59 -12.44
CA ILE A 81 -0.68 4.22 -13.70
C ILE A 81 -0.32 5.70 -13.78
N LEU A 82 -0.28 6.39 -12.64
CA LEU A 82 0.12 7.80 -12.56
C LEU A 82 1.64 7.97 -12.58
N SER A 83 2.39 7.01 -12.09
CA SER A 83 3.85 7.12 -11.89
C SER A 83 4.65 7.57 -13.11
N PRO A 84 4.30 7.22 -14.38
CA PRO A 84 4.98 7.73 -15.56
C PRO A 84 4.81 9.24 -15.79
N PHE A 85 3.76 9.84 -15.23
CA PHE A 85 3.44 11.27 -15.39
C PHE A 85 3.97 12.15 -14.25
N ILE A 86 4.52 11.51 -13.17
CA ILE A 86 5.06 12.18 -11.98
C ILE A 86 6.42 11.56 -11.59
N ARG A 87 7.30 11.38 -12.56
CA ARG A 87 8.54 10.59 -12.43
C ARG A 87 9.48 11.08 -11.31
N ASN A 88 9.75 12.38 -11.25
CA ASN A 88 10.62 12.95 -10.22
C ASN A 88 10.03 12.74 -8.83
N TYR A 89 8.75 13.05 -8.66
CA TYR A 89 8.06 12.79 -7.41
C TYR A 89 8.11 11.31 -7.03
N ASN A 90 7.79 10.43 -7.99
CA ASN A 90 7.79 8.98 -7.76
C ASN A 90 9.16 8.46 -7.30
N TYR A 91 10.23 8.81 -8.01
CA TYR A 91 11.57 8.34 -7.62
C TYR A 91 12.09 9.00 -6.35
N ASN A 92 11.85 10.28 -6.14
CA ASN A 92 12.24 10.95 -4.91
C ASN A 92 11.53 10.31 -3.70
N ASN A 93 10.22 10.14 -3.76
CA ASN A 93 9.45 9.59 -2.65
C ASN A 93 9.71 8.10 -2.45
N ASN A 94 9.58 7.29 -3.51
CA ASN A 94 9.55 5.83 -3.39
C ASN A 94 10.93 5.17 -3.43
N LEU A 95 11.98 5.85 -3.96
CA LEU A 95 13.35 5.34 -3.98
C LEU A 95 14.25 6.13 -3.02
N ILE A 96 14.44 7.43 -3.25
CA ILE A 96 15.37 8.21 -2.44
C ILE A 96 14.90 8.29 -0.97
N GLY A 97 13.59 8.48 -0.74
CA GLY A 97 13.03 8.42 0.61
C GLY A 97 13.28 7.07 1.30
N SER A 98 13.15 5.96 0.57
CA SER A 98 13.45 4.62 1.10
C SER A 98 14.93 4.44 1.43
N ILE A 99 15.84 4.95 0.58
CA ILE A 99 17.30 4.93 0.85
C ILE A 99 17.63 5.72 2.12
N ASN A 100 16.98 6.85 2.38
CA ASN A 100 17.17 7.59 3.63
C ASN A 100 16.79 6.76 4.86
N ILE A 101 15.70 5.99 4.78
CA ILE A 101 15.29 5.07 5.86
C ILE A 101 16.30 3.93 6.02
N ILE A 102 16.75 3.31 4.92
CA ILE A 102 17.75 2.23 4.94
C ILE A 102 19.05 2.73 5.58
N ASN A 103 19.56 3.88 5.17
CA ASN A 103 20.75 4.49 5.75
C ASN A 103 20.58 4.78 7.24
N ALA A 104 19.42 5.29 7.66
CA ALA A 104 19.15 5.53 9.07
C ALA A 104 19.10 4.21 9.87
N CYS A 105 18.53 3.14 9.29
CA CYS A 105 18.53 1.80 9.90
C CYS A 105 19.96 1.26 10.10
N ILE A 106 20.83 1.36 9.09
CA ILE A 106 22.22 0.94 9.16
C ILE A 106 22.98 1.73 10.24
N ASN A 107 22.88 3.06 10.20
CA ASN A 107 23.62 3.95 11.10
C ASN A 107 23.17 3.88 12.57
N ASN A 108 22.02 3.29 12.85
CA ASN A 108 21.46 3.15 14.20
C ASN A 108 21.30 1.69 14.66
N ASP A 109 21.96 0.74 13.98
CA ASP A 109 21.98 -0.69 14.33
C ASP A 109 20.56 -1.27 14.60
N ILE A 110 19.62 -0.97 13.71
CA ILE A 110 18.23 -1.46 13.84
C ILE A 110 18.21 -3.00 13.79
N LYS A 111 17.48 -3.62 14.69
CA LYS A 111 17.40 -5.10 14.78
C LYS A 111 16.82 -5.72 13.53
N LYS A 112 15.81 -5.08 12.92
CA LYS A 112 15.16 -5.55 11.70
C LYS A 112 14.39 -4.45 11.01
N LEU A 113 14.48 -4.40 9.68
CA LEU A 113 13.65 -3.58 8.80
C LEU A 113 12.65 -4.46 8.04
N ILE A 114 11.37 -4.16 8.13
CA ILE A 114 10.33 -4.73 7.25
C ILE A 114 10.03 -3.73 6.15
N ASN A 115 10.33 -4.10 4.92
CA ASN A 115 10.10 -3.26 3.74
C ASN A 115 8.80 -3.69 3.04
N PHE A 116 7.92 -2.73 2.78
CA PHE A 116 6.75 -2.94 1.92
C PHE A 116 7.10 -2.59 0.47
N SER A 117 7.35 -3.63 -0.32
CA SER A 117 7.49 -3.54 -1.77
C SER A 117 6.11 -3.63 -2.45
N SER A 118 6.03 -4.17 -3.64
CA SER A 118 4.77 -4.30 -4.39
C SER A 118 4.85 -5.44 -5.39
N PHE A 119 3.73 -6.08 -5.66
CA PHE A 119 3.60 -7.01 -6.76
C PHE A 119 3.90 -6.34 -8.13
N ALA A 120 3.80 -5.02 -8.26
CA ALA A 120 4.15 -4.26 -9.46
C ALA A 120 5.59 -4.51 -9.96
N THR A 121 6.47 -5.04 -9.09
CA THR A 121 7.83 -5.45 -9.47
C THR A 121 7.86 -6.64 -10.44
N TYR A 122 6.84 -7.47 -10.47
CA TYR A 122 6.75 -8.59 -11.44
C TYR A 122 6.49 -8.11 -12.87
N GLY A 123 5.67 -7.08 -13.05
CA GLY A 123 5.24 -6.60 -14.36
C GLY A 123 4.27 -7.54 -15.06
N ASP A 124 4.46 -7.73 -16.38
CA ASP A 124 3.66 -8.66 -17.16
C ASP A 124 4.21 -10.08 -17.06
N GLY A 125 3.34 -11.05 -16.89
CA GLY A 125 3.72 -12.45 -16.80
C GLY A 125 2.49 -13.36 -16.72
N ASN A 126 2.69 -14.59 -16.27
CA ASN A 126 1.64 -15.57 -16.10
C ASN A 126 1.37 -15.79 -14.62
N PRO A 127 0.39 -15.10 -14.01
CA PRO A 127 0.04 -15.33 -12.60
C PRO A 127 -0.54 -16.74 -12.39
N PRO A 128 -0.47 -17.29 -11.16
CA PRO A 128 0.00 -16.62 -9.95
C PRO A 128 1.52 -16.46 -9.90
N PHE A 129 1.99 -15.22 -9.57
CA PHE A 129 3.43 -14.95 -9.46
C PHE A 129 4.02 -15.51 -8.18
N LYS A 130 5.23 -16.08 -8.29
CA LYS A 130 6.03 -16.58 -7.17
C LYS A 130 7.20 -15.65 -6.86
N GLU A 131 7.72 -15.71 -5.64
CA GLU A 131 8.87 -14.91 -5.23
C GLU A 131 10.13 -15.18 -6.05
N SER A 132 10.24 -16.38 -6.63
CA SER A 132 11.33 -16.79 -7.53
C SER A 132 11.17 -16.30 -8.96
N ASP A 133 10.03 -15.73 -9.36
CA ASP A 133 9.78 -15.31 -10.73
C ASP A 133 10.62 -14.09 -11.08
N PHE A 134 10.94 -13.98 -12.38
CA PHE A 134 11.70 -12.85 -12.87
C PHE A 134 10.93 -11.54 -12.72
N ARG A 135 11.64 -10.51 -12.24
CA ARG A 135 11.09 -9.17 -11.97
C ARG A 135 11.32 -8.25 -13.16
N GLN A 136 10.24 -7.78 -13.78
CA GLN A 136 10.29 -6.89 -14.95
C GLN A 136 9.18 -5.81 -14.86
N PRO A 137 9.32 -4.84 -13.95
CA PRO A 137 8.30 -3.82 -13.74
C PRO A 137 7.99 -3.03 -15.00
N LYS A 138 6.75 -2.62 -15.19
CA LYS A 138 6.24 -1.94 -16.40
C LYS A 138 5.97 -0.45 -16.20
N ASP A 139 6.12 0.06 -14.99
CA ASP A 139 5.91 1.45 -14.64
C ASP A 139 6.99 1.96 -13.68
N CYS A 140 7.02 3.28 -13.49
CA CYS A 140 8.05 3.93 -12.67
C CYS A 140 7.93 3.58 -11.17
N TYR A 141 6.72 3.26 -10.70
CA TYR A 141 6.52 2.83 -9.32
C TYR A 141 7.13 1.44 -9.07
N GLY A 142 6.82 0.46 -9.92
CA GLY A 142 7.40 -0.88 -9.84
C GLY A 142 8.93 -0.87 -9.98
N ILE A 143 9.49 -0.02 -10.87
CA ILE A 143 10.94 0.16 -11.01
C ILE A 143 11.53 0.69 -9.70
N ALA A 144 10.94 1.70 -9.06
CA ALA A 144 11.43 2.25 -7.80
C ALA A 144 11.39 1.19 -6.68
N LYS A 145 10.32 0.42 -6.59
CA LYS A 145 10.17 -0.65 -5.59
C LYS A 145 11.21 -1.77 -5.78
N LEU A 146 11.43 -2.20 -7.02
CA LEU A 146 12.47 -3.21 -7.32
C LEU A 146 13.88 -2.69 -7.00
N ALA A 147 14.18 -1.43 -7.29
CA ALA A 147 15.45 -0.83 -6.94
C ALA A 147 15.71 -0.83 -5.43
N VAL A 148 14.67 -0.56 -4.61
CA VAL A 148 14.75 -0.67 -3.14
C VAL A 148 15.00 -2.12 -2.69
N GLU A 149 14.37 -3.11 -3.32
CA GLU A 149 14.62 -4.53 -3.00
C GLU A 149 16.10 -4.91 -3.26
N MET A 150 16.65 -4.45 -4.39
CA MET A 150 18.07 -4.69 -4.75
C MET A 150 19.03 -3.97 -3.79
N ASP A 151 18.73 -2.72 -3.42
CA ASP A 151 19.53 -1.95 -2.47
C ASP A 151 19.54 -2.57 -1.06
N LEU A 152 18.41 -3.14 -0.63
CA LEU A 152 18.32 -3.86 0.65
C LEU A 152 19.20 -5.10 0.68
N GLN A 153 19.32 -5.82 -0.44
CA GLN A 153 20.24 -6.95 -0.55
C GLN A 153 21.69 -6.50 -0.38
N GLU A 154 22.09 -5.40 -1.04
CA GLU A 154 23.41 -4.81 -0.87
C GLU A 154 23.64 -4.32 0.58
N ALA A 155 22.63 -3.71 1.19
CA ALA A 155 22.70 -3.25 2.58
C ALA A 155 22.88 -4.41 3.58
N TYR A 156 22.26 -5.55 3.30
CA TYR A 156 22.46 -6.78 4.09
C TYR A 156 23.88 -7.34 3.92
N GLU A 157 24.36 -7.44 2.68
CA GLU A 157 25.67 -8.02 2.38
C GLU A 157 26.84 -7.16 2.88
N HIS A 158 26.76 -5.83 2.73
CA HIS A 158 27.84 -4.91 3.09
C HIS A 158 27.82 -4.46 4.56
N PHE A 159 26.63 -4.27 5.13
CA PHE A 159 26.47 -3.66 6.45
C PHE A 159 25.75 -4.56 7.47
N GLY A 160 25.28 -5.74 7.06
CA GLY A 160 24.59 -6.66 7.94
C GLY A 160 23.18 -6.20 8.36
N LEU A 161 22.57 -5.25 7.63
CA LEU A 161 21.20 -4.80 7.92
C LEU A 161 20.20 -5.94 7.71
N LYS A 162 19.67 -6.46 8.78
CA LYS A 162 18.61 -7.47 8.73
C LYS A 162 17.32 -6.89 8.21
N TYR A 163 16.74 -7.53 7.20
CA TYR A 163 15.46 -7.09 6.62
C TYR A 163 14.62 -8.27 6.16
N SER A 164 13.32 -8.02 5.98
CA SER A 164 12.43 -8.84 5.14
C SER A 164 11.59 -7.94 4.27
N THR A 165 11.29 -8.39 3.06
CA THR A 165 10.45 -7.65 2.12
C THR A 165 9.11 -8.36 1.95
N VAL A 166 8.03 -7.59 2.00
CA VAL A 166 6.67 -8.03 1.75
C VAL A 166 6.17 -7.42 0.45
N LEU A 167 5.61 -8.25 -0.42
CA LEU A 167 4.95 -7.85 -1.67
C LEU A 167 3.43 -8.01 -1.51
N PRO A 168 2.75 -7.01 -0.94
CA PRO A 168 1.30 -7.05 -0.89
C PRO A 168 0.72 -6.73 -2.26
N HIS A 169 -0.46 -7.28 -2.55
CA HIS A 169 -1.20 -6.91 -3.74
C HIS A 169 -2.65 -6.59 -3.41
N ASN A 170 -3.15 -5.51 -4.00
CA ASN A 170 -4.54 -5.06 -3.91
C ASN A 170 -5.10 -5.07 -2.48
N VAL A 171 -4.29 -4.63 -1.53
CA VAL A 171 -4.70 -4.56 -0.12
C VAL A 171 -5.79 -3.52 0.07
N VAL A 172 -6.80 -3.86 0.85
CA VAL A 172 -8.00 -3.06 1.10
C VAL A 172 -8.21 -2.91 2.60
N SER A 173 -8.67 -1.76 3.04
CA SER A 173 -9.07 -1.48 4.41
C SER A 173 -9.95 -0.24 4.46
N LYS A 174 -10.76 -0.08 5.50
CA LYS A 174 -11.56 1.13 5.73
C LYS A 174 -10.73 2.42 5.85
N TYR A 175 -9.44 2.32 6.19
CA TYR A 175 -8.53 3.47 6.29
C TYR A 175 -7.94 3.92 4.95
N GLN A 176 -8.48 3.46 3.83
CA GLN A 176 -8.08 3.94 2.50
C GLN A 176 -8.40 5.43 2.30
N ASN A 177 -7.64 6.07 1.40
CA ASN A 177 -7.96 7.42 0.95
C ASN A 177 -9.07 7.36 -0.12
N TYR A 178 -10.29 7.72 0.24
CA TYR A 178 -11.48 7.72 -0.64
C TYR A 178 -11.48 8.89 -1.64
N TRP A 179 -10.65 9.90 -1.42
CA TRP A 179 -10.60 11.11 -2.25
C TRP A 179 -9.46 11.10 -3.28
N ASP A 180 -8.51 10.13 -3.17
CA ASP A 180 -7.48 9.95 -4.19
C ASP A 180 -8.09 9.36 -5.47
N ARG A 181 -8.05 10.10 -6.56
CA ARG A 181 -8.68 9.69 -7.83
C ARG A 181 -7.81 8.75 -8.69
N TYR A 182 -6.59 8.46 -8.27
CA TYR A 182 -5.62 7.71 -9.07
C TYR A 182 -5.43 6.27 -8.61
N ARG A 183 -5.78 5.98 -7.38
CA ARG A 183 -5.54 4.67 -6.74
C ARG A 183 -6.69 4.28 -5.83
N ASN A 184 -6.70 2.99 -5.41
CA ASN A 184 -7.70 2.44 -4.49
C ASN A 184 -9.11 2.38 -5.12
N ALA A 185 -9.26 1.58 -6.18
CA ALA A 185 -10.50 1.49 -6.95
C ALA A 185 -11.76 1.32 -6.09
N ILE A 186 -11.76 0.40 -5.10
CA ILE A 186 -12.92 0.16 -4.23
C ILE A 186 -13.30 1.43 -3.44
N ALA A 187 -12.31 2.15 -2.89
CA ALA A 187 -12.59 3.40 -2.16
C ALA A 187 -13.17 4.48 -3.07
N ILE A 188 -12.65 4.61 -4.30
CA ILE A 188 -13.20 5.52 -5.33
C ILE A 188 -14.66 5.16 -5.63
N TRP A 189 -14.95 3.88 -5.84
CA TRP A 189 -16.30 3.40 -6.17
C TRP A 189 -17.29 3.59 -5.01
N ILE A 190 -16.86 3.38 -3.77
CA ILE A 190 -17.67 3.67 -2.59
C ILE A 190 -18.03 5.15 -2.54
N ARG A 191 -17.06 6.04 -2.75
CA ARG A 191 -17.31 7.49 -2.80
C ARG A 191 -18.26 7.85 -3.94
N GLN A 192 -18.03 7.32 -5.14
CA GLN A 192 -18.92 7.57 -6.30
C GLN A 192 -20.35 7.10 -6.00
N CYS A 193 -20.50 5.87 -5.51
CA CYS A 193 -21.80 5.31 -5.15
C CYS A 193 -22.52 6.16 -4.09
N SER A 194 -21.82 6.55 -3.02
CA SER A 194 -22.38 7.36 -1.93
C SER A 194 -22.80 8.77 -2.39
N ASN A 195 -22.19 9.28 -3.45
CA ASN A 195 -22.57 10.56 -4.06
C ASN A 195 -23.66 10.41 -5.15
N ASN A 196 -24.18 9.22 -5.39
CA ASN A 196 -25.05 8.89 -6.53
C ASN A 196 -24.38 9.20 -7.90
N GLU A 197 -23.07 9.12 -7.97
CA GLU A 197 -22.28 9.16 -9.20
C GLU A 197 -22.18 7.75 -9.79
N ASP A 198 -22.05 7.65 -11.11
CA ASP A 198 -21.81 6.36 -11.77
C ASP A 198 -20.40 5.82 -11.44
N ILE A 199 -20.30 4.52 -11.20
CA ILE A 199 -19.04 3.83 -10.93
C ILE A 199 -18.26 3.65 -12.23
N THR A 200 -17.03 4.15 -12.27
CA THR A 200 -16.17 4.11 -13.45
C THR A 200 -15.31 2.84 -13.51
N ILE A 201 -15.36 2.15 -14.65
CA ILE A 201 -14.51 1.01 -14.99
C ILE A 201 -13.71 1.36 -16.24
N PHE A 202 -12.41 1.03 -16.24
CA PHE A 202 -11.54 1.22 -17.39
C PHE A 202 -11.42 -0.06 -18.19
N GLY A 203 -11.63 0.01 -19.52
CA GLY A 203 -11.72 -1.17 -20.37
C GLY A 203 -13.04 -1.90 -20.22
N ASP A 204 -13.04 -3.21 -20.45
CA ASP A 204 -14.22 -4.09 -20.37
C ASP A 204 -14.53 -4.61 -18.95
N GLY A 205 -13.62 -4.37 -18.00
CA GLY A 205 -13.73 -4.81 -16.61
C GLY A 205 -13.41 -6.29 -16.39
N LEU A 206 -12.87 -7.01 -17.40
CA LEU A 206 -12.49 -8.42 -17.29
C LEU A 206 -11.10 -8.66 -16.70
N GLN A 207 -10.31 -7.60 -16.52
CA GLN A 207 -9.05 -7.67 -15.78
C GLN A 207 -9.29 -8.14 -14.34
N THR A 208 -8.40 -9.00 -13.81
CA THR A 208 -8.58 -9.63 -12.50
C THR A 208 -7.62 -9.09 -11.45
N ARG A 209 -8.13 -8.98 -10.23
CA ARG A 209 -7.37 -8.62 -9.02
C ARG A 209 -7.81 -9.52 -7.86
N ALA A 210 -6.87 -9.91 -7.02
CA ALA A 210 -7.19 -10.56 -5.76
C ALA A 210 -7.11 -9.49 -4.65
N PHE A 211 -8.25 -9.11 -4.10
CA PHE A 211 -8.34 -8.09 -3.05
C PHE A 211 -8.14 -8.71 -1.68
N SER A 212 -7.23 -8.15 -0.88
CA SER A 212 -6.83 -8.67 0.42
C SER A 212 -7.23 -7.72 1.53
N ASP A 213 -7.84 -8.21 2.60
CA ASP A 213 -8.05 -7.42 3.79
C ASP A 213 -6.72 -7.18 4.52
N CYS A 214 -6.42 -5.91 4.76
CA CYS A 214 -5.17 -5.47 5.40
C CYS A 214 -4.95 -6.10 6.79
N GLN A 215 -5.99 -6.50 7.50
CA GLN A 215 -5.84 -7.10 8.83
C GLN A 215 -5.08 -8.44 8.80
N PHE A 216 -5.20 -9.22 7.73
CA PHE A 216 -4.57 -10.55 7.64
C PHE A 216 -3.06 -10.51 7.42
N ILE A 217 -2.50 -9.36 7.03
CA ILE A 217 -1.04 -9.22 6.91
C ILE A 217 -0.34 -9.02 8.27
N CYS A 218 -1.06 -8.65 9.33
CA CYS A 218 -0.48 -8.18 10.58
C CYS A 218 0.33 -9.26 11.32
N GLU A 219 -0.23 -10.46 11.47
CA GLU A 219 0.43 -11.58 12.15
C GLU A 219 1.70 -12.05 11.41
N PRO A 220 1.69 -12.22 10.07
CA PRO A 220 2.89 -12.44 9.29
C PRO A 220 3.96 -11.37 9.51
N ILE A 221 3.60 -10.09 9.55
CA ILE A 221 4.55 -9.00 9.78
C ILE A 221 5.18 -9.09 11.17
N GLU A 222 4.41 -9.43 12.21
CA GLU A 222 4.95 -9.64 13.55
C GLU A 222 6.00 -10.76 13.55
N LYS A 223 5.74 -11.87 12.87
CA LYS A 223 6.69 -12.99 12.77
C LYS A 223 7.98 -12.57 12.05
N LEU A 224 7.86 -11.77 10.99
CA LEU A 224 9.01 -11.25 10.24
C LEU A 224 9.90 -10.33 11.06
N LEU A 225 9.46 -9.72 12.16
CA LEU A 225 10.33 -8.93 13.04
C LEU A 225 11.44 -9.78 13.68
N TYR A 226 11.22 -11.09 13.80
CA TYR A 226 12.12 -12.00 14.53
C TYR A 226 12.79 -13.04 13.64
N ASP A 227 12.16 -13.38 12.52
CA ASP A 227 12.57 -14.47 11.64
C ASP A 227 12.83 -14.00 10.20
N PHE A 228 13.50 -14.84 9.41
CA PHE A 228 13.65 -14.74 7.95
C PHE A 228 14.38 -13.47 7.47
N ASP A 229 15.69 -13.40 7.72
CA ASP A 229 16.57 -12.33 7.23
C ASP A 229 16.79 -12.43 5.72
N ALA A 230 16.78 -11.29 5.02
CA ALA A 230 17.01 -11.17 3.57
C ALA A 230 16.02 -11.99 2.70
N GLU A 231 14.77 -12.11 3.16
CA GLU A 231 13.74 -12.91 2.50
C GLU A 231 12.59 -12.04 1.96
N ILE A 232 11.99 -12.50 0.87
CA ILE A 232 10.84 -11.86 0.21
C ILE A 232 9.63 -12.76 0.34
N PHE A 233 8.46 -12.17 0.63
CA PHE A 233 7.19 -12.87 0.78
C PHE A 233 6.06 -12.18 0.01
N ASN A 234 5.38 -12.91 -0.84
CA ASN A 234 4.08 -12.51 -1.37
C ASN A 234 3.02 -12.66 -0.28
N ILE A 235 2.23 -11.62 -0.04
CA ILE A 235 1.12 -11.65 0.93
C ILE A 235 -0.12 -11.03 0.31
N GLY A 236 -1.23 -11.79 0.27
CA GLY A 236 -2.46 -11.30 -0.30
C GLY A 236 -3.52 -12.38 -0.47
N SER A 237 -4.63 -12.04 -1.11
CA SER A 237 -5.72 -12.99 -1.33
C SER A 237 -5.42 -13.98 -2.47
N ASP A 238 -5.84 -15.22 -2.27
CA ASP A 238 -5.77 -16.27 -3.29
C ASP A 238 -6.96 -16.24 -4.28
N THR A 239 -7.96 -15.39 -4.03
CA THR A 239 -9.21 -15.39 -4.79
C THR A 239 -9.28 -14.20 -5.74
N PRO A 240 -8.87 -14.35 -7.02
CA PRO A 240 -9.00 -13.29 -7.99
C PRO A 240 -10.48 -13.08 -8.39
N VAL A 241 -10.89 -11.83 -8.48
CA VAL A 241 -12.19 -11.41 -9.00
C VAL A 241 -12.01 -10.44 -10.16
N THR A 242 -12.97 -10.37 -11.06
CA THR A 242 -12.93 -9.35 -12.12
C THR A 242 -13.19 -7.96 -11.53
N ILE A 243 -12.64 -6.93 -12.15
CA ILE A 243 -12.92 -5.53 -11.76
C ILE A 243 -14.41 -5.22 -11.86
N LYS A 244 -15.08 -5.79 -12.87
CA LYS A 244 -16.53 -5.66 -13.03
C LYS A 244 -17.30 -6.29 -11.87
N ASP A 245 -16.94 -7.51 -11.45
CA ASP A 245 -17.63 -8.19 -10.34
C ASP A 245 -17.40 -7.45 -9.01
N ALA A 246 -16.17 -6.97 -8.76
CA ALA A 246 -15.88 -6.16 -7.58
C ALA A 246 -16.69 -4.85 -7.57
N ALA A 247 -16.83 -4.17 -8.72
CA ALA A 247 -17.64 -2.96 -8.83
C ALA A 247 -19.14 -3.25 -8.66
N GLN A 248 -19.63 -4.38 -9.18
CA GLN A 248 -21.01 -4.83 -8.94
C GLN A 248 -21.28 -5.11 -7.46
N LEU A 249 -20.29 -5.65 -6.76
CA LEU A 249 -20.38 -5.89 -5.32
C LEU A 249 -20.49 -4.56 -4.54
N VAL A 250 -19.75 -3.52 -4.95
CA VAL A 250 -19.88 -2.17 -4.37
C VAL A 250 -21.29 -1.62 -4.59
N LEU A 251 -21.85 -1.76 -5.80
CA LEU A 251 -23.25 -1.34 -6.06
C LEU A 251 -24.27 -2.14 -5.22
N LYS A 252 -24.05 -3.45 -5.08
CA LYS A 252 -24.91 -4.32 -4.26
C LYS A 252 -24.93 -3.84 -2.81
N VAL A 253 -23.76 -3.66 -2.21
CA VAL A 253 -23.64 -3.20 -0.82
C VAL A 253 -24.13 -1.76 -0.68
N GLY A 254 -23.85 -0.87 -1.65
CA GLY A 254 -24.34 0.51 -1.63
C GLY A 254 -25.86 0.62 -1.53
N LYS A 255 -26.60 -0.30 -2.16
CA LYS A 255 -28.07 -0.37 -2.05
C LYS A 255 -28.55 -0.65 -0.62
N GLU A 256 -27.78 -1.42 0.17
CA GLU A 256 -28.12 -1.69 1.58
C GLU A 256 -28.05 -0.40 2.41
N PHE A 257 -27.22 0.58 1.99
CA PHE A 257 -27.10 1.91 2.59
C PHE A 257 -28.01 2.98 1.94
N GLY A 258 -28.88 2.59 1.00
CA GLY A 258 -29.82 3.50 0.33
C GLY A 258 -29.24 4.21 -0.90
N PHE A 259 -28.07 3.80 -1.41
CA PHE A 259 -27.47 4.34 -2.64
C PHE A 259 -27.77 3.43 -3.82
N ASP A 260 -28.90 3.69 -4.52
CA ASP A 260 -29.43 2.82 -5.58
C ASP A 260 -29.43 3.46 -6.98
N LYS A 261 -28.92 4.70 -7.13
CA LYS A 261 -28.99 5.45 -8.40
C LYS A 261 -27.79 5.23 -9.30
N SER A 262 -26.66 4.80 -8.74
CA SER A 262 -25.41 4.59 -9.49
C SER A 262 -25.49 3.34 -10.37
N LYS A 263 -24.82 3.40 -11.52
CA LYS A 263 -24.62 2.27 -12.44
C LYS A 263 -23.14 2.18 -12.84
N LEU A 264 -22.77 1.11 -13.52
CA LEU A 264 -21.43 0.95 -14.08
C LEU A 264 -21.33 1.71 -15.41
N ILE A 265 -20.26 2.50 -15.58
CA ILE A 265 -19.87 3.07 -16.86
C ILE A 265 -18.47 2.63 -17.23
N PHE A 266 -18.27 2.34 -18.53
CA PHE A 266 -17.01 1.85 -19.04
C PHE A 266 -16.29 2.97 -19.81
N LEU A 267 -15.04 3.22 -19.40
CA LEU A 267 -14.17 4.24 -20.00
C LEU A 267 -13.09 3.60 -20.86
N GLU A 268 -12.32 4.44 -21.56
CA GLU A 268 -11.18 4.00 -22.35
C GLU A 268 -10.21 3.11 -21.54
N GLN A 269 -9.74 2.03 -22.16
CA GLN A 269 -8.82 1.10 -21.53
C GLN A 269 -7.48 1.77 -21.19
N ARG A 270 -6.95 1.48 -20.01
CA ARG A 270 -5.62 1.93 -19.57
C ARG A 270 -4.57 0.86 -19.89
N LYS A 271 -3.31 1.31 -19.96
CA LYS A 271 -2.17 0.38 -19.95
C LYS A 271 -1.94 -0.10 -18.52
N GLU A 272 -2.39 -1.30 -18.23
CA GLU A 272 -2.22 -1.93 -16.92
C GLU A 272 -2.06 -3.44 -17.08
N VAL A 273 -1.48 -4.10 -16.09
CA VAL A 273 -1.41 -5.56 -16.02
C VAL A 273 -2.83 -6.13 -15.99
N VAL A 274 -3.13 -7.08 -16.90
CA VAL A 274 -4.48 -7.64 -17.04
C VAL A 274 -4.83 -8.53 -15.85
N HIS A 275 -3.94 -9.46 -15.47
CA HIS A 275 -4.16 -10.39 -14.38
C HIS A 275 -3.08 -10.19 -13.31
N ALA A 276 -3.49 -9.75 -12.11
CA ALA A 276 -2.58 -9.35 -11.04
C ALA A 276 -2.93 -10.06 -9.73
N TYR A 277 -2.29 -11.22 -9.50
CA TYR A 277 -2.34 -11.98 -8.26
C TYR A 277 -1.10 -12.87 -8.11
N CYS A 278 -0.80 -13.28 -6.88
CA CYS A 278 0.41 -14.03 -6.53
C CYS A 278 0.08 -15.38 -5.93
N ASP A 279 1.08 -16.27 -5.91
CA ASP A 279 1.13 -17.48 -5.09
C ASP A 279 1.56 -17.09 -3.67
N HIS A 280 0.95 -17.66 -2.65
CA HIS A 280 1.24 -17.37 -1.24
C HIS A 280 1.68 -18.59 -0.44
N GLU A 281 2.05 -19.69 -1.10
CA GLU A 281 2.46 -20.94 -0.45
C GLU A 281 3.66 -20.73 0.48
N LYS A 282 4.62 -19.89 0.10
CA LYS A 282 5.76 -19.54 0.96
C LYS A 282 5.30 -18.88 2.26
N ALA A 283 4.44 -17.87 2.17
CA ALA A 283 3.91 -17.18 3.34
C ALA A 283 3.03 -18.10 4.21
N LYS A 284 2.20 -18.95 3.62
CA LYS A 284 1.40 -19.94 4.34
C LYS A 284 2.27 -20.91 5.14
N ASN A 285 3.26 -21.51 4.49
CA ASN A 285 4.10 -22.53 5.08
C ASN A 285 5.06 -21.96 6.13
N LEU A 286 5.67 -20.82 5.90
CA LEU A 286 6.71 -20.26 6.76
C LEU A 286 6.16 -19.26 7.79
N LEU A 287 5.18 -18.44 7.41
CA LEU A 287 4.63 -17.41 8.30
C LEU A 287 3.30 -17.82 8.95
N GLY A 288 2.67 -18.90 8.51
CA GLY A 288 1.34 -19.29 8.95
C GLY A 288 0.26 -18.35 8.41
N PHE A 289 0.55 -17.65 7.30
CA PHE A 289 -0.40 -16.73 6.67
C PHE A 289 -1.69 -17.44 6.29
N LYS A 290 -2.81 -16.80 6.57
CA LYS A 290 -4.15 -17.22 6.15
C LYS A 290 -4.88 -16.02 5.60
N ASP A 291 -5.46 -16.18 4.41
CA ASP A 291 -6.36 -15.20 3.83
C ASP A 291 -7.81 -15.67 4.04
N ASP A 292 -8.50 -14.99 4.93
CA ASP A 292 -9.93 -15.19 5.16
C ASP A 292 -10.74 -13.97 4.67
N THR A 293 -10.25 -13.28 3.63
CA THR A 293 -10.88 -12.06 3.10
C THR A 293 -12.28 -12.36 2.58
N ASN A 294 -13.29 -11.77 3.21
CA ASN A 294 -14.63 -11.66 2.66
C ASN A 294 -14.83 -10.26 2.09
N LEU A 295 -14.70 -10.13 0.77
CA LEU A 295 -14.72 -8.84 0.09
C LEU A 295 -16.04 -8.07 0.30
N GLU A 296 -17.18 -8.77 0.35
CA GLU A 296 -18.49 -8.14 0.58
C GLU A 296 -18.57 -7.52 1.98
N SER A 297 -18.15 -8.27 3.01
CA SER A 297 -18.13 -7.77 4.39
C SER A 297 -17.16 -6.61 4.55
N LEU A 298 -16.00 -6.67 3.89
CA LEU A 298 -15.01 -5.61 3.91
C LEU A 298 -15.53 -4.33 3.23
N ILE A 299 -16.20 -4.44 2.09
CA ILE A 299 -16.83 -3.30 1.41
C ILE A 299 -17.92 -2.69 2.31
N ARG A 300 -18.70 -3.49 3.03
CA ARG A 300 -19.71 -3.01 3.98
C ARG A 300 -19.06 -2.22 5.13
N GLU A 301 -18.01 -2.74 5.74
CA GLU A 301 -17.23 -2.03 6.76
C GLU A 301 -16.65 -0.70 6.22
N MET A 302 -16.20 -0.70 4.97
CA MET A 302 -15.70 0.51 4.31
C MET A 302 -16.79 1.54 4.09
N PHE A 303 -18.02 1.15 3.69
CA PHE A 303 -19.17 2.07 3.60
C PHE A 303 -19.51 2.65 4.96
N GLU A 304 -19.65 1.80 5.99
CA GLU A 304 -19.94 2.25 7.35
C GLU A 304 -18.93 3.31 7.80
N PHE A 305 -17.64 3.05 7.58
CA PHE A 305 -16.59 3.99 7.96
C PHE A 305 -16.62 5.26 7.10
N TYR A 306 -16.75 5.15 5.78
CA TYR A 306 -16.79 6.30 4.86
C TYR A 306 -17.90 7.28 5.23
N LEU A 307 -19.08 6.79 5.59
CA LEU A 307 -20.23 7.62 5.97
C LEU A 307 -20.03 8.39 7.28
N THR A 308 -19.02 8.05 8.07
CA THR A 308 -18.63 8.83 9.27
C THR A 308 -17.63 9.94 8.98
N LEU A 309 -17.05 9.97 7.76
CA LEU A 309 -15.99 10.89 7.41
C LEU A 309 -16.54 12.19 6.81
N GLU A 310 -15.90 13.30 7.17
CA GLU A 310 -16.14 14.57 6.48
C GLU A 310 -15.44 14.59 5.10
N PRO A 311 -16.07 15.18 4.08
CA PRO A 311 -15.47 15.33 2.76
C PRO A 311 -14.11 16.05 2.84
N LYS A 312 -13.11 15.53 2.12
CA LYS A 312 -11.77 16.11 2.09
C LYS A 312 -11.40 16.61 0.69
N ASN A 313 -10.81 17.78 0.66
CA ASN A 313 -10.11 18.24 -0.53
C ASN A 313 -8.70 17.64 -0.52
N VAL A 314 -8.36 16.87 -1.54
CA VAL A 314 -7.02 16.35 -1.75
C VAL A 314 -6.35 17.20 -2.81
N ASP A 315 -5.25 17.85 -2.45
CA ASP A 315 -4.41 18.55 -3.42
C ASP A 315 -3.73 17.51 -4.30
N TYR A 316 -4.14 17.52 -5.58
CA TYR A 316 -3.50 16.64 -6.55
C TYR A 316 -2.18 17.25 -6.98
N MET A 317 -1.14 16.44 -6.96
CA MET A 317 0.16 16.87 -7.46
C MET A 317 0.09 17.26 -8.95
N ASN A 318 0.91 18.22 -9.36
CA ASN A 318 1.01 18.62 -10.75
C ASN A 318 1.66 17.50 -11.59
N TYR A 319 1.14 17.29 -12.78
CA TYR A 319 1.79 16.40 -13.73
C TYR A 319 3.11 17.02 -14.22
N GLU A 320 4.16 16.20 -14.23
CA GLU A 320 5.46 16.56 -14.78
C GLU A 320 5.49 16.34 -16.29
N ILE A 321 4.69 15.38 -16.78
CA ILE A 321 4.58 15.01 -18.19
C ILE A 321 3.11 14.98 -18.58
N ASN A 322 2.74 15.79 -19.60
CA ASN A 322 1.38 15.85 -20.15
C ASN A 322 1.22 15.06 -21.46
N LYS A 323 2.34 14.62 -22.06
CA LYS A 323 2.32 13.85 -23.30
C LYS A 323 1.65 12.49 -23.09
N ASN A 324 0.73 12.12 -23.97
CA ASN A 324 -0.03 10.87 -23.92
C ASN A 324 -0.83 10.64 -22.62
N MET A 325 -1.18 11.73 -21.94
CA MET A 325 -2.04 11.65 -20.75
C MET A 325 -3.44 11.17 -21.13
N TYR A 326 -4.04 10.35 -20.29
CA TYR A 326 -5.40 9.87 -20.50
C TYR A 326 -6.42 11.02 -20.54
N SER A 327 -7.40 10.91 -21.45
CA SER A 327 -8.41 11.97 -21.67
C SER A 327 -9.20 12.30 -20.40
N PHE A 328 -9.50 11.30 -19.58
CA PHE A 328 -10.25 11.47 -18.32
C PHE A 328 -9.44 12.10 -17.17
N TRP A 329 -8.12 12.31 -17.33
CA TRP A 329 -7.29 13.08 -16.40
C TRP A 329 -7.06 14.53 -16.86
N LYS A 330 -7.29 14.82 -18.14
CA LYS A 330 -7.24 16.19 -18.65
C LYS A 330 -8.45 16.94 -18.09
N LYS A 331 -8.19 18.06 -17.43
CA LYS A 331 -9.25 18.98 -17.01
C LYS A 331 -9.70 19.82 -18.19
#